data_5d08d78bbaedfd0c5ab267d65d071db3
#
_entry.id   5d08d78bbaedfd0c5ab267d65d071db3
#
_cell.length_a   1.000
_cell.length_b   1.000
_cell.length_c   1.000
_cell.angle_alpha   90.00
_cell.angle_beta   90.00
_cell.angle_gamma   90.00
#
_symmetry.space_group_name_H-M   'P 1'
#
loop_
_entity.id
_entity.type
_entity.pdbx_description
1 polymer ?
#
loop_
_entity_poly.entity_id
_entity_poly.type
_entity_poly.pdbx_seq_one_letter_code
_entity_poly.pdbx_strand_id
1 'polypeptide(L)'
;MRLIKNFLILLIIFSNTGFGKDFEELFVIYEPLNDPASIEKSINSSFNTMVFRLSGSASPSNIWKIINAGNARKDFISSYSIKNFDEKSFLQVNFDKDALVKVFKELKI
;
A
#
# COMPACT_ATOMS: atom_id res chain seq x y z
N MET A 1 8.67 -6.91 -34.90
CA MET A 1 10.02 -6.68 -34.34
C MET A 1 10.30 -5.21 -34.05
N ARG A 2 10.16 -4.35 -35.05
CA ARG A 2 10.41 -2.93 -34.84
C ARG A 2 9.49 -2.29 -33.81
N LEU A 3 8.23 -2.66 -33.81
CA LEU A 3 7.26 -2.15 -32.84
C LEU A 3 7.63 -2.51 -31.41
N ILE A 4 8.08 -3.74 -31.22
CA ILE A 4 8.47 -4.22 -29.90
C ILE A 4 9.71 -3.47 -29.42
N LYS A 5 10.65 -3.25 -30.31
CA LYS A 5 11.87 -2.54 -30.00
C LYS A 5 11.60 -1.09 -29.59
N ASN A 6 10.76 -0.39 -30.35
CA ASN A 6 10.38 0.98 -30.04
C ASN A 6 9.58 1.03 -28.75
N PHE A 7 8.74 0.04 -28.51
CA PHE A 7 7.95 -0.06 -27.31
C PHE A 7 8.83 -0.25 -26.07
N LEU A 8 9.87 -1.06 -26.18
CA LEU A 8 10.82 -1.26 -25.08
C LEU A 8 11.56 0.03 -24.74
N ILE A 9 11.97 0.78 -25.75
CA ILE A 9 12.65 2.06 -25.52
C ILE A 9 11.71 3.02 -24.81
N LEU A 10 10.45 3.06 -25.23
CA LEU A 10 9.45 3.90 -24.59
C LEU A 10 9.23 3.50 -23.13
N LEU A 11 9.17 2.21 -22.84
CA LEU A 11 9.04 1.72 -21.48
C LEU A 11 10.20 2.13 -20.60
N ILE A 12 11.40 2.07 -21.13
CA ILE A 12 12.60 2.49 -20.39
C ILE A 12 12.51 3.96 -20.02
N ILE A 13 12.07 4.81 -20.96
CA ILE A 13 11.90 6.23 -20.70
C ILE A 13 10.86 6.46 -19.61
N PHE A 14 9.74 5.78 -19.67
CA PHE A 14 8.70 5.89 -18.64
C PHE A 14 9.20 5.40 -17.29
N SER A 15 9.95 4.32 -17.27
CA SER A 15 10.50 3.81 -16.02
C SER A 15 11.41 4.83 -15.34
N ASN A 16 12.22 5.52 -16.11
CA ASN A 16 13.12 6.53 -15.57
C ASN A 16 12.36 7.72 -14.99
N THR A 17 11.30 8.17 -15.66
CA THR A 17 10.54 9.33 -15.21
C THR A 17 9.55 8.98 -14.11
N GLY A 18 9.00 7.76 -14.12
CA GLY A 18 7.98 7.33 -13.19
C GLY A 18 8.50 6.57 -11.97
N PHE A 19 9.79 6.32 -11.90
CA PHE A 19 10.34 5.43 -10.88
C PHE A 19 10.05 5.90 -9.46
N GLY A 20 10.26 7.17 -9.14
CA GLY A 20 9.99 7.70 -7.82
C GLY A 20 8.51 7.68 -7.48
N LYS A 21 7.66 7.94 -8.47
CA LYS A 21 6.22 7.93 -8.30
C LYS A 21 5.71 6.51 -8.01
N ASP A 22 6.19 5.53 -8.76
CA ASP A 22 5.81 4.13 -8.52
C ASP A 22 6.22 3.67 -7.15
N PHE A 23 7.38 4.11 -6.68
CA PHE A 23 7.87 3.79 -5.36
C PHE A 23 6.98 4.39 -4.27
N GLU A 24 6.51 5.61 -4.45
CA GLU A 24 5.59 6.26 -3.51
C GLU A 24 4.25 5.55 -3.49
N GLU A 25 3.73 5.13 -4.65
CA GLU A 25 2.46 4.43 -4.76
C GLU A 25 2.49 3.06 -4.09
N LEU A 26 3.67 2.49 -3.88
CA LEU A 26 3.81 1.25 -3.15
C LEU A 26 3.20 1.35 -1.74
N PHE A 27 3.24 2.52 -1.15
CA PHE A 27 2.76 2.77 0.21
C PHE A 27 1.37 3.38 0.25
N VAL A 28 0.61 3.24 -0.82
CA VAL A 28 -0.77 3.69 -0.92
C VAL A 28 -1.67 2.52 -1.25
N ILE A 29 -2.77 2.39 -0.53
CA ILE A 29 -3.79 1.37 -0.79
C ILE A 29 -5.11 2.06 -1.08
N TYR A 30 -5.81 1.59 -2.10
CA TYR A 30 -7.19 1.99 -2.41
C TYR A 30 -8.11 0.84 -2.04
N GLU A 31 -8.98 1.08 -1.07
CA GLU A 31 -9.91 0.07 -0.59
C GLU A 31 -11.33 0.46 -0.96
N PRO A 32 -12.14 -0.43 -1.56
CA PRO A 32 -13.53 -0.10 -1.86
C PRO A 32 -14.28 0.32 -0.61
N LEU A 33 -15.03 1.40 -0.69
CA LEU A 33 -15.80 1.93 0.43
C LEU A 33 -17.28 1.87 0.07
N ASN A 34 -17.96 0.82 0.52
CA ASN A 34 -19.37 0.62 0.22
C ASN A 34 -20.29 1.34 1.21
N ASP A 35 -19.79 1.62 2.41
CA ASP A 35 -20.54 2.23 3.48
C ASP A 35 -19.62 3.16 4.27
N PRO A 36 -19.96 4.45 4.40
CA PRO A 36 -19.14 5.38 5.20
C PRO A 36 -18.91 4.92 6.64
N ALA A 37 -19.83 4.13 7.19
CA ALA A 37 -19.69 3.59 8.54
C ALA A 37 -18.61 2.51 8.64
N SER A 38 -18.08 2.01 7.52
CA SER A 38 -17.09 0.95 7.49
C SER A 38 -15.67 1.46 7.25
N ILE A 39 -15.39 2.75 7.47
CA ILE A 39 -14.06 3.34 7.25
C ILE A 39 -13.01 2.61 8.09
N GLU A 40 -13.27 2.37 9.36
CA GLU A 40 -12.31 1.71 10.23
C GLU A 40 -11.99 0.29 9.75
N LYS A 41 -12.99 -0.44 9.31
CA LYS A 41 -12.81 -1.77 8.74
C LYS A 41 -11.94 -1.71 7.48
N SER A 42 -12.18 -0.73 6.63
CA SER A 42 -11.39 -0.53 5.40
C SER A 42 -9.94 -0.16 5.73
N ILE A 43 -9.72 0.63 6.76
CA ILE A 43 -8.37 0.98 7.22
C ILE A 43 -7.63 -0.28 7.68
N ASN A 44 -8.29 -1.12 8.48
CA ASN A 44 -7.70 -2.37 8.95
C ASN A 44 -7.37 -3.31 7.79
N SER A 45 -8.28 -3.42 6.83
CA SER A 45 -8.06 -4.23 5.63
C SER A 45 -6.89 -3.69 4.82
N SER A 46 -6.77 -2.37 4.69
CA SER A 46 -5.67 -1.73 3.98
C SER A 46 -4.33 -2.03 4.63
N PHE A 47 -4.26 -1.98 5.95
CA PHE A 47 -3.05 -2.32 6.68
C PHE A 47 -2.62 -3.76 6.40
N ASN A 48 -3.55 -4.69 6.47
CA ASN A 48 -3.26 -6.10 6.20
C ASN A 48 -2.73 -6.27 4.78
N THR A 49 -3.35 -5.62 3.79
CA THR A 49 -2.91 -5.66 2.42
C THR A 49 -1.50 -5.11 2.27
N MET A 50 -1.20 -4.02 2.97
CA MET A 50 0.13 -3.42 2.93
C MET A 50 1.19 -4.37 3.49
N VAL A 51 0.91 -5.03 4.60
CA VAL A 51 1.84 -6.01 5.18
C VAL A 51 2.06 -7.17 4.22
N PHE A 52 1.01 -7.68 3.59
CA PHE A 52 1.12 -8.75 2.59
C PHE A 52 1.98 -8.30 1.41
N ARG A 53 1.76 -7.08 0.93
CA ARG A 53 2.52 -6.53 -0.20
C ARG A 53 4.01 -6.43 0.11
N LEU A 54 4.34 -5.86 1.26
CA LEU A 54 5.73 -5.59 1.62
C LEU A 54 6.48 -6.84 2.05
N SER A 55 5.81 -7.78 2.72
CA SER A 55 6.43 -9.01 3.17
C SER A 55 6.52 -10.08 2.08
N GLY A 56 5.73 -9.92 1.01
CA GLY A 56 5.64 -10.94 -0.03
C GLY A 56 4.90 -12.19 0.39
N SER A 57 4.15 -12.14 1.50
CA SER A 57 3.43 -13.28 2.06
C SER A 57 2.01 -12.90 2.40
N ALA A 58 1.05 -13.72 1.99
CA ALA A 58 -0.36 -13.54 2.34
C ALA A 58 -0.71 -14.17 3.70
N SER A 59 0.28 -14.67 4.44
CA SER A 59 0.06 -15.24 5.76
C SER A 59 -0.21 -14.14 6.80
N PRO A 60 -1.19 -14.30 7.68
CA PRO A 60 -1.45 -13.31 8.72
C PRO A 60 -0.42 -13.30 9.85
N SER A 61 0.54 -14.21 9.83
CA SER A 61 1.52 -14.31 10.92
C SER A 61 2.32 -13.04 11.14
N ASN A 62 2.68 -12.33 10.08
CA ASN A 62 3.43 -11.07 10.20
C ASN A 62 2.58 -9.97 10.81
N ILE A 63 1.29 -9.95 10.49
CA ILE A 63 0.35 -9.01 11.09
C ILE A 63 0.29 -9.23 12.60
N TRP A 64 0.17 -10.47 13.02
CA TRP A 64 0.12 -10.81 14.45
C TRP A 64 1.42 -10.46 15.17
N LYS A 65 2.58 -10.62 14.52
CA LYS A 65 3.86 -10.19 15.10
C LYS A 65 3.83 -8.70 15.41
N ILE A 66 3.35 -7.90 14.48
CA ILE A 66 3.29 -6.45 14.64
C ILE A 66 2.34 -6.06 15.77
N ILE A 67 1.15 -6.64 15.78
CA ILE A 67 0.15 -6.34 16.79
C ILE A 67 0.60 -6.82 18.17
N ASN A 68 1.15 -8.00 18.26
CA ASN A 68 1.60 -8.57 19.54
C ASN A 68 2.81 -7.83 20.11
N ALA A 69 3.55 -7.10 19.28
CA ALA A 69 4.65 -6.25 19.73
C ALA A 69 4.17 -4.92 20.33
N GLY A 70 2.85 -4.70 20.38
CA GLY A 70 2.29 -3.49 20.99
C GLY A 70 1.95 -2.39 20.02
N ASN A 71 1.96 -2.67 18.73
CA ASN A 71 1.63 -1.67 17.71
C ASN A 71 0.14 -1.72 17.34
N ALA A 72 -0.45 -0.57 17.08
CA ALA A 72 -1.76 -0.48 16.50
C ALA A 72 -1.63 -0.26 14.98
N ARG A 73 -2.61 -0.73 14.21
CA ARG A 73 -2.57 -0.58 12.75
C ARG A 73 -2.49 0.89 12.32
N LYS A 74 -3.21 1.76 13.01
CA LYS A 74 -3.22 3.20 12.71
C LYS A 74 -1.87 3.87 12.91
N ASP A 75 -0.97 3.27 13.67
CA ASP A 75 0.35 3.83 13.91
C ASP A 75 1.19 3.93 12.63
N PHE A 76 0.81 3.18 11.61
CA PHE A 76 1.52 3.12 10.34
C PHE A 76 0.83 3.88 9.22
N ILE A 77 -0.24 4.61 9.54
CA ILE A 77 -1.03 5.36 8.56
C ILE A 77 -0.77 6.84 8.76
N SER A 78 -0.30 7.52 7.71
CA SER A 78 -0.05 8.95 7.76
C SER A 78 -1.33 9.76 7.49
N SER A 79 -2.17 9.29 6.58
CA SER A 79 -3.43 9.96 6.26
C SER A 79 -4.34 9.05 5.46
N TYR A 80 -5.61 9.41 5.37
CA TYR A 80 -6.54 8.76 4.45
C TYR A 80 -7.55 9.77 3.94
N SER A 81 -8.14 9.48 2.79
CA SER A 81 -9.17 10.32 2.18
C SER A 81 -10.12 9.47 1.34
N ILE A 82 -11.29 10.01 1.09
CA ILE A 82 -12.27 9.34 0.25
C ILE A 82 -12.12 9.85 -1.17
N LYS A 83 -12.00 8.93 -2.14
CA LYS A 83 -11.90 9.23 -3.56
C LYS A 83 -13.06 8.59 -4.30
N ASN A 84 -13.57 9.29 -5.29
CA ASN A 84 -14.66 8.80 -6.12
C ASN A 84 -14.17 8.60 -7.55
N PHE A 85 -14.32 7.37 -8.05
CA PHE A 85 -13.98 7.01 -9.42
C PHE A 85 -15.17 6.28 -10.03
N ASP A 86 -15.67 6.76 -11.16
CA ASP A 86 -16.77 6.11 -11.89
C ASP A 86 -17.97 5.77 -10.98
N GLU A 87 -18.41 6.73 -10.21
CA GLU A 87 -19.55 6.61 -9.28
C GLU A 87 -19.31 5.63 -8.12
N LYS A 88 -18.09 5.14 -7.96
CA LYS A 88 -17.72 4.30 -6.85
C LYS A 88 -16.81 5.05 -5.89
N SER A 89 -17.00 4.79 -4.61
CA SER A 89 -16.18 5.40 -3.57
C SER A 89 -15.08 4.44 -3.13
N PHE A 90 -13.90 5.01 -2.93
CA PHE A 90 -12.73 4.28 -2.43
C PHE A 90 -12.12 5.06 -1.28
N LEU A 91 -11.56 4.33 -0.34
CA LEU A 91 -10.73 4.92 0.70
C LEU A 91 -9.28 4.83 0.23
N GLN A 92 -8.65 5.98 0.08
CA GLN A 92 -7.21 6.04 -0.20
C GLN A 92 -6.49 6.12 1.14
N VAL A 93 -5.68 5.13 1.44
CA VAL A 93 -4.92 5.08 2.69
C VAL A 93 -3.44 5.24 2.37
N ASN A 94 -2.83 6.27 2.95
CA ASN A 94 -1.42 6.57 2.78
C ASN A 94 -0.67 6.10 4.01
N PHE A 95 0.34 5.26 3.80
CA PHE A 95 1.11 4.67 4.88
C PHE A 95 2.42 5.41 5.13
N ASP A 96 2.85 5.37 6.37
CA ASP A 96 4.14 5.91 6.78
C ASP A 96 5.22 4.88 6.44
N LYS A 97 5.96 5.13 5.39
CA LYS A 97 7.02 4.26 4.91
C LYS A 97 8.06 4.01 5.99
N ASP A 98 8.51 5.05 6.66
CA ASP A 98 9.60 4.93 7.64
C ASP A 98 9.17 4.10 8.82
N ALA A 99 7.94 4.29 9.30
CA ALA A 99 7.41 3.50 10.40
C ALA A 99 7.29 2.01 10.02
N LEU A 100 6.84 1.72 8.80
CA LEU A 100 6.73 0.35 8.31
C LEU A 100 8.10 -0.31 8.18
N VAL A 101 9.05 0.37 7.57
CA VAL A 101 10.40 -0.17 7.40
C VAL A 101 11.03 -0.45 8.76
N LYS A 102 10.84 0.46 9.71
CA LYS A 102 11.38 0.31 11.06
C LYS A 102 10.84 -0.94 11.75
N VAL A 103 9.52 -1.13 11.76
CA VAL A 103 8.91 -2.28 12.43
C VAL A 103 9.28 -3.59 11.75
N PHE A 104 9.37 -3.59 10.43
CA PHE A 104 9.77 -4.79 9.69
C PHE A 104 11.19 -5.21 10.06
N LYS A 105 12.11 -4.25 10.20
CA LYS A 105 13.48 -4.52 10.63
C LYS A 105 13.53 -5.04 12.06
N GLU A 106 12.80 -4.39 12.95
CA GLU A 106 12.79 -4.76 14.36
C GLU A 106 12.26 -6.16 14.59
N LEU A 107 11.25 -6.55 13.82
CA LEU A 107 10.60 -7.86 13.97
C LEU A 107 11.12 -8.90 12.99
N LYS A 108 12.08 -8.54 12.16
CA LYS A 108 12.72 -9.44 11.17
C LYS A 108 11.67 -10.05 10.22
N ILE A 109 10.80 -9.21 9.75
CA ILE A 109 9.79 -9.59 8.76
C ILE A 109 10.38 -9.52 7.35
#